data_27953db390377666ea56fac704360d5c
#
_entry.id   27953db390377666ea56fac704360d5c
#
_cell.length_a   1.000
_cell.length_b   1.000
_cell.length_c   1.000
_cell.angle_alpha   90.00
_cell.angle_beta   90.00
_cell.angle_gamma   90.00
#
_symmetry.space_group_name_H-M   'P 1'
#
loop_
_entity.id
_entity.type
_entity.pdbx_description
1 polymer ?
#
loop_
_entity_poly.entity_id
_entity_poly.type
_entity_poly.pdbx_seq_one_letter_code
_entity_poly.pdbx_strand_id
1 'polypeptide(L)'
;MGQNGPPPSIALFPVTVPVQAQPPTFSADEFRQALGMFATGVTIVTARAADGSLVGLTANSFNSVSLTPPLVLWSLALSAGSMPTLSTGSHYAINILSANQKALAERFAKKRDDRWQDVAFTEGIGGAPVLAGAAASFECFNRSR
;
A
#
# COMPACT_ATOMS: atom_id res chain seq x y z
N MET A 1 50.86 -31.21 -23.60
CA MET A 1 50.93 -30.59 -22.26
C MET A 1 50.31 -29.22 -22.33
N GLY A 2 49.02 -29.13 -21.94
CA GLY A 2 48.26 -27.90 -21.92
C GLY A 2 48.28 -27.33 -20.52
N GLN A 3 48.83 -26.13 -20.35
CA GLN A 3 48.75 -25.41 -19.07
C GLN A 3 47.43 -24.66 -19.03
N ASN A 4 46.49 -25.17 -18.20
CA ASN A 4 45.29 -24.40 -17.79
C ASN A 4 45.75 -23.42 -16.70
N GLY A 5 45.94 -22.18 -17.06
CA GLY A 5 46.07 -21.12 -16.07
C GLY A 5 44.75 -20.89 -15.34
N PRO A 6 44.78 -20.39 -14.11
CA PRO A 6 43.53 -20.07 -13.36
C PRO A 6 42.73 -18.99 -14.07
N PRO A 7 41.41 -19.02 -14.02
CA PRO A 7 40.58 -17.98 -14.62
C PRO A 7 40.86 -16.62 -13.99
N PRO A 8 40.70 -15.53 -14.76
CA PRO A 8 40.96 -14.18 -14.24
C PRO A 8 40.01 -13.89 -13.06
N SER A 9 40.61 -13.48 -11.95
CA SER A 9 39.87 -13.03 -10.76
C SER A 9 39.16 -11.73 -11.09
N ILE A 10 37.82 -11.75 -11.10
CA ILE A 10 37.01 -10.55 -11.19
C ILE A 10 37.08 -9.85 -9.84
N ALA A 11 37.86 -8.79 -9.73
CA ALA A 11 37.83 -7.92 -8.57
C ALA A 11 36.48 -7.21 -8.50
N LEU A 12 35.60 -7.65 -7.63
CA LEU A 12 34.42 -6.92 -7.21
C LEU A 12 34.89 -5.67 -6.43
N PHE A 13 34.87 -4.52 -7.09
CA PHE A 13 35.03 -3.25 -6.39
C PHE A 13 33.75 -2.98 -5.60
N PRO A 14 33.80 -2.86 -4.27
CA PRO A 14 32.66 -2.41 -3.51
C PRO A 14 32.41 -0.93 -3.86
N VAL A 15 31.44 -0.67 -4.69
CA VAL A 15 30.96 0.71 -4.91
C VAL A 15 30.09 1.06 -3.69
N THR A 16 30.72 1.31 -2.58
CA THR A 16 30.10 2.00 -1.45
C THR A 16 30.41 3.47 -1.59
N VAL A 17 29.68 4.16 -2.46
CA VAL A 17 29.56 5.60 -2.34
C VAL A 17 28.49 5.84 -1.27
N PRO A 18 28.81 6.36 -0.09
CA PRO A 18 27.79 6.79 0.85
C PRO A 18 27.07 7.98 0.20
N VAL A 19 25.87 7.72 -0.34
CA VAL A 19 24.96 8.78 -0.75
C VAL A 19 24.49 9.43 0.53
N GLN A 20 25.18 10.49 0.95
CA GLN A 20 24.64 11.37 1.99
C GLN A 20 23.46 12.10 1.35
N ALA A 21 22.24 11.61 1.67
CA ALA A 21 21.03 12.30 1.31
C ALA A 21 21.04 13.66 2.02
N GLN A 22 21.14 14.75 1.25
CA GLN A 22 20.97 16.09 1.81
C GLN A 22 19.51 16.25 2.27
N PRO A 23 19.24 16.93 3.39
CA PRO A 23 17.89 17.22 3.79
C PRO A 23 17.16 17.99 2.67
N PRO A 24 15.88 17.70 2.43
CA PRO A 24 15.13 18.36 1.37
C PRO A 24 15.01 19.87 1.65
N THR A 25 15.09 20.68 0.59
CA THR A 25 14.94 22.15 0.64
C THR A 25 13.47 22.59 0.55
N PHE A 26 12.54 21.65 0.45
CA PHE A 26 11.10 21.88 0.37
C PHE A 26 10.37 21.38 1.62
N SER A 27 9.22 21.96 1.93
CA SER A 27 8.35 21.55 3.02
C SER A 27 7.56 20.27 2.69
N ALA A 28 7.04 19.59 3.72
CA ALA A 28 6.16 18.44 3.54
C ALA A 28 4.86 18.80 2.77
N ASP A 29 4.39 20.04 2.89
CA ASP A 29 3.17 20.50 2.21
C ASP A 29 3.44 20.76 0.73
N GLU A 30 4.55 21.38 0.37
CA GLU A 30 4.97 21.54 -1.03
C GLU A 30 5.15 20.18 -1.71
N PHE A 31 5.78 19.23 -1.00
CA PHE A 31 5.93 17.87 -1.53
C PHE A 31 4.58 17.17 -1.73
N ARG A 32 3.66 17.29 -0.78
CA ARG A 32 2.31 16.73 -0.89
C ARG A 32 1.53 17.35 -2.05
N GLN A 33 1.62 18.66 -2.26
CA GLN A 33 0.99 19.34 -3.39
C GLN A 33 1.54 18.85 -4.72
N ALA A 34 2.87 18.72 -4.84
CA ALA A 34 3.50 18.19 -6.04
C ALA A 34 3.06 16.75 -6.35
N LEU A 35 3.01 15.88 -5.33
CA LEU A 35 2.48 14.52 -5.47
C LEU A 35 1.00 14.50 -5.91
N GLY A 36 0.21 15.47 -5.45
CA GLY A 36 -1.20 15.61 -5.82
C GLY A 36 -1.42 15.96 -7.30
N MET A 37 -0.40 16.45 -8.02
CA MET A 37 -0.47 16.69 -9.47
C MET A 37 -0.40 15.40 -10.29
N PHE A 38 0.04 14.30 -9.69
CA PHE A 38 0.04 12.99 -10.33
C PHE A 38 -1.33 12.33 -10.14
N ALA A 39 -2.15 12.33 -11.17
CA ALA A 39 -3.47 11.72 -11.13
C ALA A 39 -3.38 10.21 -10.95
N THR A 40 -3.95 9.72 -9.86
CA THR A 40 -4.03 8.28 -9.54
C THR A 40 -5.47 7.88 -9.26
N GLY A 41 -5.74 6.58 -9.29
CA GLY A 41 -6.93 6.05 -8.64
C GLY A 41 -6.89 6.28 -7.13
N VAL A 42 -8.06 6.36 -6.50
CA VAL A 42 -8.19 6.40 -5.04
C VAL A 42 -8.72 5.05 -4.58
N THR A 43 -8.08 4.50 -3.55
CA THR A 43 -8.48 3.22 -2.97
C THR A 43 -8.85 3.36 -1.50
N ILE A 44 -9.70 2.46 -1.01
CA ILE A 44 -9.83 2.20 0.43
C ILE A 44 -9.30 0.79 0.68
N VAL A 45 -8.25 0.71 1.50
CA VAL A 45 -7.72 -0.56 1.99
C VAL A 45 -8.45 -0.93 3.26
N THR A 46 -8.97 -2.16 3.30
CA THR A 46 -9.82 -2.66 4.39
C THR A 46 -9.28 -3.97 4.94
N ALA A 47 -9.45 -4.18 6.22
CA ALA A 47 -9.11 -5.43 6.90
C ALA A 47 -10.02 -5.65 8.10
N ARG A 48 -10.01 -6.88 8.64
CA ARG A 48 -10.61 -7.20 9.92
C ARG A 48 -9.51 -7.49 10.94
N ALA A 49 -9.56 -6.81 12.07
CA ALA A 49 -8.64 -7.05 13.18
C ALA A 49 -8.98 -8.36 13.91
N ALA A 50 -8.08 -8.86 14.73
CA ALA A 50 -8.25 -10.11 15.49
C ALA A 50 -9.43 -10.05 16.49
N ASP A 51 -9.78 -8.86 16.99
CA ASP A 51 -10.91 -8.61 17.85
C ASP A 51 -12.25 -8.47 17.09
N GLY A 52 -12.24 -8.65 15.76
CA GLY A 52 -13.38 -8.52 14.87
C GLY A 52 -13.67 -7.09 14.41
N SER A 53 -12.98 -6.08 14.92
CA SER A 53 -13.18 -4.69 14.50
C SER A 53 -12.76 -4.47 13.04
N LEU A 54 -13.44 -3.52 12.39
CA LEU A 54 -13.20 -3.19 11.00
C LEU A 54 -12.16 -2.07 10.89
N VAL A 55 -11.17 -2.30 10.07
CA VAL A 55 -10.13 -1.32 9.74
C VAL A 55 -10.29 -0.88 8.30
N GLY A 56 -10.15 0.42 8.06
CA GLY A 56 -10.19 0.98 6.71
C GLY A 56 -9.47 2.31 6.64
N LEU A 57 -8.79 2.56 5.53
CA LEU A 57 -8.11 3.83 5.27
C LEU A 57 -8.07 4.12 3.77
N THR A 58 -8.12 5.40 3.43
CA THR A 58 -7.93 5.87 2.05
C THR A 58 -6.44 5.90 1.71
N ALA A 59 -6.10 5.32 0.56
CA ALA A 59 -4.75 5.32 0.02
C ALA A 59 -4.76 5.58 -1.49
N ASN A 60 -3.76 6.31 -1.97
CA ASN A 60 -3.49 6.54 -3.39
C ASN A 60 -2.15 5.96 -3.86
N SER A 61 -1.46 5.24 -2.99
CA SER A 61 -0.15 4.63 -3.25
C SER A 61 -0.22 3.25 -3.92
N PHE A 62 -1.42 2.84 -4.35
CA PHE A 62 -1.63 1.56 -5.02
C PHE A 62 -0.90 1.50 -6.36
N ASN A 63 -0.15 0.41 -6.57
CA ASN A 63 0.52 0.10 -7.83
C ASN A 63 0.44 -1.40 -8.14
N SER A 64 0.36 -1.74 -9.44
CA SER A 64 0.61 -3.10 -9.89
C SER A 64 2.11 -3.39 -9.89
N VAL A 65 2.49 -4.61 -9.54
CA VAL A 65 3.90 -5.06 -9.50
C VAL A 65 4.16 -6.15 -10.51
N SER A 66 3.29 -7.17 -10.57
CA SER A 66 3.45 -8.32 -11.45
C SER A 66 2.09 -8.92 -11.80
N LEU A 67 2.01 -9.50 -13.01
CA LEU A 67 0.86 -10.28 -13.44
C LEU A 67 1.03 -11.77 -13.14
N THR A 68 2.27 -12.24 -13.08
CA THR A 68 2.59 -13.65 -12.82
C THR A 68 3.79 -13.77 -11.89
N PRO A 69 3.60 -14.08 -10.60
CA PRO A 69 2.31 -14.13 -9.92
C PRO A 69 1.64 -12.75 -9.82
N PRO A 70 0.31 -12.66 -9.62
CA PRO A 70 -0.37 -11.39 -9.48
C PRO A 70 0.03 -10.72 -8.17
N LEU A 71 0.70 -9.58 -8.27
CA LEU A 71 1.21 -8.82 -7.13
C LEU A 71 0.84 -7.35 -7.26
N VAL A 72 0.41 -6.78 -6.13
CA VAL A 72 0.15 -5.35 -5.96
C VAL A 72 0.96 -4.81 -4.78
N LEU A 73 1.25 -3.52 -4.81
CA LEU A 73 1.95 -2.80 -3.77
C LEU A 73 1.14 -1.58 -3.35
N TRP A 74 1.19 -1.25 -2.09
CA TRP A 74 0.72 0.02 -1.54
C TRP A 74 1.52 0.37 -0.29
N SER A 75 1.50 1.63 0.12
CA SER A 75 2.29 2.12 1.24
C SER A 75 1.41 2.62 2.37
N LEU A 76 1.80 2.32 3.60
CA LEU A 76 1.16 2.77 4.82
C LEU A 76 2.18 3.48 5.72
N ALA A 77 1.82 4.63 6.25
CA ALA A 77 2.67 5.32 7.21
C ALA A 77 2.82 4.50 8.50
N LEU A 78 4.03 4.38 9.01
CA LEU A 78 4.32 3.63 10.25
C LEU A 78 3.53 4.17 11.45
N SER A 79 3.21 5.47 11.44
CA SER A 79 2.40 6.14 12.47
C SER A 79 0.88 5.97 12.31
N ALA A 80 0.42 5.26 11.25
CA ALA A 80 -1.00 5.06 11.02
C ALA A 80 -1.63 4.18 12.12
N GLY A 81 -2.79 4.58 12.64
CA GLY A 81 -3.51 3.80 13.65
C GLY A 81 -3.95 2.41 13.19
N SER A 82 -4.04 2.18 11.88
CA SER A 82 -4.32 0.88 11.25
C SER A 82 -3.09 -0.01 11.07
N MET A 83 -1.88 0.51 11.33
CA MET A 83 -0.63 -0.23 11.15
C MET A 83 -0.59 -1.55 11.93
N PRO A 84 -0.98 -1.63 13.22
CA PRO A 84 -0.94 -2.90 13.95
C PRO A 84 -1.76 -4.00 13.28
N THR A 85 -2.99 -3.70 12.86
CA THR A 85 -3.88 -4.66 12.18
C THR A 85 -3.31 -5.09 10.83
N LEU A 86 -2.88 -4.13 10.01
CA LEU A 86 -2.40 -4.41 8.65
C LEU A 86 -1.00 -5.03 8.62
N SER A 87 -0.19 -4.81 9.66
CA SER A 87 1.12 -5.45 9.78
C SER A 87 1.07 -6.87 10.30
N THR A 88 0.06 -7.24 11.09
CA THR A 88 -0.08 -8.59 11.64
C THR A 88 -1.11 -9.44 10.89
N GLY A 89 -2.08 -8.80 10.23
CA GLY A 89 -3.14 -9.47 9.48
C GLY A 89 -2.61 -10.20 8.25
N SER A 90 -3.21 -11.36 7.96
CA SER A 90 -2.86 -12.18 6.80
C SER A 90 -3.56 -11.71 5.51
N HIS A 91 -4.74 -11.11 5.63
CA HIS A 91 -5.57 -10.73 4.50
C HIS A 91 -6.07 -9.29 4.62
N TYR A 92 -6.26 -8.65 3.48
CA TYR A 92 -6.88 -7.33 3.34
C TYR A 92 -7.51 -7.20 1.95
N ALA A 93 -8.43 -6.26 1.79
CA ALA A 93 -8.97 -5.92 0.49
C ALA A 93 -8.55 -4.51 0.08
N ILE A 94 -8.27 -4.32 -1.21
CA ILE A 94 -8.04 -3.00 -1.81
C ILE A 94 -9.23 -2.71 -2.71
N ASN A 95 -10.01 -1.71 -2.35
CA ASN A 95 -11.21 -1.31 -3.09
C ASN A 95 -10.88 -0.05 -3.90
N ILE A 96 -10.82 -0.16 -5.22
CA ILE A 96 -10.67 1.00 -6.11
C ILE A 96 -12.02 1.70 -6.19
N LEU A 97 -12.06 2.95 -5.78
CA LEU A 97 -13.32 3.69 -5.69
C LEU A 97 -13.81 4.16 -7.07
N SER A 98 -15.12 4.11 -7.23
CA SER A 98 -15.81 4.74 -8.36
C SER A 98 -15.96 6.25 -8.14
N ALA A 99 -16.22 7.01 -9.22
CA ALA A 99 -16.27 8.48 -9.18
C ALA A 99 -17.32 9.03 -8.19
N ASN A 100 -18.41 8.30 -7.94
CA ASN A 100 -19.47 8.70 -7.02
C ASN A 100 -19.14 8.40 -5.54
N GLN A 101 -18.00 7.77 -5.24
CA GLN A 101 -17.58 7.43 -3.87
C GLN A 101 -16.61 8.46 -3.24
N LYS A 102 -16.54 9.68 -3.76
CA LYS A 102 -15.69 10.74 -3.22
C LYS A 102 -15.91 10.99 -1.72
N ALA A 103 -17.18 11.07 -1.29
CA ALA A 103 -17.50 11.26 0.13
C ALA A 103 -16.98 10.11 1.02
N LEU A 104 -16.99 8.89 0.50
CA LEU A 104 -16.44 7.72 1.19
C LEU A 104 -14.92 7.82 1.30
N ALA A 105 -14.24 8.21 0.22
CA ALA A 105 -12.79 8.44 0.23
C ALA A 105 -12.39 9.48 1.29
N GLU A 106 -13.10 10.61 1.36
CA GLU A 106 -12.85 11.68 2.33
C GLU A 106 -13.09 11.22 3.78
N ARG A 107 -14.12 10.38 3.99
CA ARG A 107 -14.45 9.81 5.29
C ARG A 107 -13.32 8.90 5.82
N PHE A 108 -12.82 7.99 4.98
CA PHE A 108 -11.76 7.06 5.34
C PHE A 108 -10.36 7.69 5.37
N ALA A 109 -10.18 8.88 4.79
CA ALA A 109 -8.96 9.67 4.92
C ALA A 109 -8.80 10.34 6.29
N LYS A 110 -9.90 10.48 7.05
CA LYS A 110 -9.91 11.15 8.37
C LYS A 110 -9.97 10.13 9.50
N LYS A 111 -9.36 10.48 10.63
CA LYS A 111 -9.47 9.67 11.85
C LYS A 111 -10.82 9.96 12.52
N ARG A 112 -11.77 9.03 12.41
CA ARG A 112 -13.16 9.14 12.92
C ARG A 112 -13.63 7.78 13.41
N ASP A 113 -14.42 7.76 14.49
CA ASP A 113 -14.96 6.51 15.07
C ASP A 113 -16.17 5.98 14.27
N ASP A 114 -16.91 6.88 13.60
CA ASP A 114 -18.12 6.59 12.82
C ASP A 114 -17.85 6.27 11.33
N ARG A 115 -16.58 6.03 10.94
CA ARG A 115 -16.23 5.88 9.52
C ARG A 115 -16.93 4.70 8.82
N TRP A 116 -17.32 3.68 9.56
CA TRP A 116 -18.03 2.50 9.06
C TRP A 116 -19.55 2.61 9.10
N GLN A 117 -20.11 3.68 9.69
CA GLN A 117 -21.55 3.88 9.75
C GLN A 117 -22.15 3.95 8.34
N ASP A 118 -23.20 3.16 8.10
CA ASP A 118 -23.93 3.08 6.82
C ASP A 118 -23.06 2.73 5.60
N VAL A 119 -21.91 2.09 5.81
CA VAL A 119 -21.05 1.60 4.74
C VAL A 119 -21.49 0.20 4.32
N ALA A 120 -21.96 0.07 3.08
CA ALA A 120 -22.32 -1.23 2.51
C ALA A 120 -21.07 -1.99 2.04
N PHE A 121 -20.93 -3.22 2.50
CA PHE A 121 -19.85 -4.12 2.09
C PHE A 121 -20.29 -5.59 2.21
N THR A 122 -19.53 -6.47 1.56
CA THR A 122 -19.59 -7.92 1.78
C THR A 122 -18.30 -8.38 2.45
N GLU A 123 -18.35 -9.51 3.15
CA GLU A 123 -17.14 -10.12 3.70
C GLU A 123 -16.39 -10.87 2.62
N GLY A 124 -15.14 -10.48 2.40
CA GLY A 124 -14.20 -11.16 1.53
C GLY A 124 -13.31 -12.15 2.29
N ILE A 125 -12.24 -12.58 1.63
CA ILE A 125 -11.26 -13.53 2.19
C ILE A 125 -10.68 -12.97 3.49
N GLY A 126 -10.61 -13.80 4.52
CA GLY A 126 -10.14 -13.40 5.85
C GLY A 126 -11.04 -12.39 6.56
N GLY A 127 -12.32 -12.24 6.12
CA GLY A 127 -13.26 -11.28 6.68
C GLY A 127 -13.00 -9.82 6.32
N ALA A 128 -12.08 -9.55 5.38
CA ALA A 128 -11.80 -8.20 4.92
C ALA A 128 -13.03 -7.60 4.20
N PRO A 129 -13.48 -6.37 4.52
CA PRO A 129 -14.63 -5.77 3.86
C PRO A 129 -14.35 -5.48 2.38
N VAL A 130 -15.20 -6.00 1.48
CA VAL A 130 -15.25 -5.64 0.06
C VAL A 130 -16.39 -4.64 -0.13
N LEU A 131 -16.02 -3.39 -0.45
CA LEU A 131 -16.95 -2.27 -0.46
C LEU A 131 -17.91 -2.34 -1.65
N ALA A 132 -19.21 -2.16 -1.38
CA ALA A 132 -20.22 -2.09 -2.42
C ALA A 132 -19.99 -0.86 -3.33
N GLY A 133 -20.21 -1.02 -4.64
CA GLY A 133 -20.09 0.05 -5.62
C GLY A 133 -18.67 0.49 -5.96
N ALA A 134 -17.63 -0.19 -5.46
CA ALA A 134 -16.26 -0.01 -5.93
C ALA A 134 -16.14 -0.35 -7.41
N ALA A 135 -15.26 0.35 -8.13
CA ALA A 135 -14.98 0.08 -9.54
C ALA A 135 -14.30 -1.27 -9.73
N ALA A 136 -13.44 -1.66 -8.78
CA ALA A 136 -12.82 -2.97 -8.67
C ALA A 136 -12.37 -3.22 -7.23
N SER A 137 -12.25 -4.51 -6.85
CA SER A 137 -11.69 -4.89 -5.56
C SER A 137 -10.69 -6.03 -5.73
N PHE A 138 -9.60 -5.94 -4.98
CA PHE A 138 -8.58 -6.98 -4.89
C PHE A 138 -8.60 -7.56 -3.49
N GLU A 139 -8.84 -8.85 -3.39
CA GLU A 139 -8.68 -9.58 -2.13
C GLU A 139 -7.26 -10.11 -2.08
N CYS A 140 -6.50 -9.62 -1.10
CA CYS A 140 -5.06 -9.78 -1.06
C CYS A 140 -4.61 -10.62 0.14
N PHE A 141 -3.64 -11.49 -0.11
CA PHE A 141 -2.84 -12.11 0.95
C PHE A 141 -1.59 -11.25 1.20
N ASN A 142 -1.32 -10.96 2.47
CA ASN A 142 -0.17 -10.17 2.87
C ASN A 142 1.12 -11.00 2.77
N ARG A 143 1.86 -10.84 1.67
CA ARG A 143 3.01 -11.68 1.34
C ARG A 143 4.31 -11.19 1.99
N SER A 144 4.53 -9.87 2.00
CA SER A 144 5.74 -9.24 2.55
C SER A 144 5.47 -7.80 2.97
N ARG A 145 6.32 -7.28 3.86
CA ARG A 145 6.20 -5.94 4.45
C ARG A 145 7.55 -5.24 4.40
#